data_fb5bc9a3cdb86ef147c326af7a1722b2
#
_entry.id   fb5bc9a3cdb86ef147c326af7a1722b2
#
_cell.length_a   1.000
_cell.length_b   1.000
_cell.length_c   1.000
_cell.angle_alpha   90.00
_cell.angle_beta   90.00
_cell.angle_gamma   90.00
#
_symmetry.space_group_name_H-M   'P 1'
#
loop_
_entity.id
_entity.type
_entity.pdbx_description
1 polymer ?
#
loop_
_entity_poly.entity_id
_entity_poly.type
_entity_poly.pdbx_seq_one_letter_code
_entity_poly.pdbx_strand_id
1 'polypeptide(L)'
;WVTQGYRLLISERRLLVKAIRISRDHLHPLRQRQLLDEDPALQRWLNHPANTILLANGIALSAQQAWDTPHSLRWQLLTSLYLQQPLSEVQQQLHQQAVQSARQHWARGLWHPAEALIWPWETRRMHRGLLPAPPPSAEALLAWRKCCTELLVEPSGFNNAMHLTTSARDALVACGMQRVMLLMTDRNMTTLRVHQIAGLDKSAANLTLQISESTVLQRLLAQPTQLRLNPANNAQFSALLPGQLKGLFTGEHLLLRSLSSNGKVVMLVFADQGGGPLSEISVQAFGKTAQCIERALSSFSARK
;
A
#
# COMPACT_ATOMS: atom_id res chain seq x y z
N TRP A 1 24.40 17.20 24.92
CA TRP A 1 23.07 17.82 24.84
C TRP A 1 21.96 16.89 25.29
N VAL A 2 21.86 15.68 24.75
CA VAL A 2 20.84 14.71 25.17
C VAL A 2 20.95 14.39 26.69
N THR A 3 22.15 14.12 27.16
CA THR A 3 22.41 13.87 28.60
C THR A 3 22.05 15.08 29.47
N GLN A 4 22.32 16.27 28.98
CA GLN A 4 21.98 17.53 29.65
C GLN A 4 20.46 17.73 29.72
N GLY A 5 19.75 17.43 28.64
CA GLY A 5 18.28 17.45 28.59
C GLY A 5 17.66 16.46 29.57
N TYR A 6 18.19 15.23 29.63
CA TYR A 6 17.75 14.24 30.63
C TYR A 6 17.97 14.70 32.07
N ARG A 7 19.14 15.28 32.35
CA ARG A 7 19.39 15.85 33.68
C ARG A 7 18.45 16.98 34.00
N LEU A 8 18.15 17.85 33.03
CA LEU A 8 17.18 18.93 33.18
C LEU A 8 15.79 18.41 33.47
N LEU A 9 15.33 17.39 32.75
CA LEU A 9 14.05 16.73 32.97
C LEU A 9 13.93 16.08 34.36
N ILE A 10 15.00 15.43 34.81
CA ILE A 10 15.01 14.74 36.12
C ILE A 10 15.03 15.75 37.25
N SER A 11 15.86 16.79 37.12
CA SER A 11 15.98 17.84 38.18
C SER A 11 14.70 18.66 38.32
N GLU A 12 13.99 18.89 37.21
CA GLU A 12 12.78 19.72 37.18
C GLU A 12 11.49 18.91 37.03
N ARG A 13 11.40 17.78 37.74
CA ARG A 13 10.26 16.86 37.67
C ARG A 13 8.90 17.54 37.85
N ARG A 14 8.83 18.57 38.66
CA ARG A 14 7.58 19.34 38.90
C ARG A 14 7.14 20.07 37.63
N LEU A 15 8.08 20.70 36.91
CA LEU A 15 7.81 21.37 35.65
C LEU A 15 7.41 20.38 34.55
N LEU A 16 8.06 19.24 34.48
CA LEU A 16 7.69 18.14 33.57
C LEU A 16 6.23 17.68 33.80
N VAL A 17 5.87 17.40 35.05
CA VAL A 17 4.50 16.99 35.41
C VAL A 17 3.49 18.05 35.04
N LYS A 18 3.81 19.32 35.31
CA LYS A 18 2.95 20.47 34.98
C LYS A 18 2.79 20.59 33.44
N ALA A 19 3.88 20.49 32.69
CA ALA A 19 3.86 20.50 31.21
C ALA A 19 2.96 19.39 30.63
N ILE A 20 3.12 18.16 31.11
CA ILE A 20 2.30 17.01 30.66
C ILE A 20 0.83 17.23 31.02
N ARG A 21 0.53 17.78 32.19
CA ARG A 21 -0.85 18.09 32.60
C ARG A 21 -1.49 19.14 31.69
N ILE A 22 -0.82 20.24 31.41
CA ILE A 22 -1.30 21.31 30.52
C ILE A 22 -1.58 20.72 29.10
N SER A 23 -0.70 19.87 28.58
CA SER A 23 -0.90 19.23 27.27
C SER A 23 -2.05 18.23 27.25
N ARG A 24 -2.26 17.50 28.35
CA ARG A 24 -3.23 16.40 28.44
C ARG A 24 -4.66 16.88 28.62
N ASP A 25 -4.87 18.04 29.24
CA ASP A 25 -6.19 18.54 29.58
C ASP A 25 -6.98 19.07 28.37
N HIS A 26 -6.56 18.73 27.14
CA HIS A 26 -7.20 19.11 25.87
C HIS A 26 -7.56 20.60 25.78
N LEU A 27 -6.77 21.41 26.43
CA LEU A 27 -7.00 22.87 26.45
C LEU A 27 -6.79 23.42 25.02
N HIS A 28 -7.64 24.40 24.70
CA HIS A 28 -7.44 25.16 23.46
C HIS A 28 -6.04 25.78 23.42
N PRO A 29 -5.33 25.80 22.27
CA PRO A 29 -3.95 26.30 22.16
C PRO A 29 -3.73 27.68 22.79
N LEU A 30 -4.70 28.57 22.64
CA LEU A 30 -4.66 29.91 23.30
C LEU A 30 -4.61 29.83 24.84
N ARG A 31 -5.35 28.88 25.41
CA ARG A 31 -5.33 28.68 26.87
C ARG A 31 -4.03 28.01 27.33
N GLN A 32 -3.51 27.11 26.56
CA GLN A 32 -2.19 26.53 26.82
C GLN A 32 -1.10 27.59 26.82
N ARG A 33 -1.12 28.49 25.84
CA ARG A 33 -0.18 29.59 25.73
C ARG A 33 -0.32 30.54 26.94
N GLN A 34 -1.52 30.91 27.32
CA GLN A 34 -1.77 31.74 28.50
C GLN A 34 -1.18 31.11 29.78
N LEU A 35 -1.40 29.79 29.98
CA LEU A 35 -0.85 29.09 31.15
C LEU A 35 0.69 29.00 31.12
N LEU A 36 1.30 28.99 29.94
CA LEU A 36 2.76 29.08 29.80
C LEU A 36 3.27 30.47 30.10
N ASP A 37 2.57 31.50 29.63
CA ASP A 37 2.93 32.93 29.89
C ASP A 37 2.79 33.28 31.37
N GLU A 38 1.85 32.65 32.10
CA GLU A 38 1.67 32.77 33.55
C GLU A 38 2.78 32.08 34.36
N ASP A 39 3.62 31.21 33.73
CA ASP A 39 4.71 30.51 34.43
C ASP A 39 6.07 30.66 33.69
N PRO A 40 6.79 31.74 33.97
CA PRO A 40 8.08 32.01 33.36
C PRO A 40 9.15 30.93 33.62
N ALA A 41 9.02 30.17 34.71
CA ALA A 41 9.94 29.07 35.01
C ALA A 41 9.67 27.89 34.09
N LEU A 42 8.41 27.54 33.89
CA LEU A 42 7.99 26.51 32.94
C LEU A 42 8.36 26.86 31.50
N GLN A 43 8.14 28.13 31.13
CA GLN A 43 8.47 28.61 29.77
C GLN A 43 9.98 28.55 29.49
N ARG A 44 10.82 29.05 30.45
CA ARG A 44 12.29 28.97 30.33
C ARG A 44 12.78 27.53 30.27
N TRP A 45 12.21 26.63 31.07
CA TRP A 45 12.54 25.24 31.07
C TRP A 45 12.16 24.58 29.72
N LEU A 46 10.96 24.82 29.21
CA LEU A 46 10.46 24.26 27.97
C LEU A 46 11.31 24.72 26.76
N ASN A 47 11.65 26.01 26.72
CA ASN A 47 12.41 26.63 25.62
C ASN A 47 13.93 26.41 25.72
N HIS A 48 14.40 25.66 26.71
CA HIS A 48 15.82 25.39 26.83
C HIS A 48 16.33 24.57 25.63
N PRO A 49 17.45 24.96 24.97
CA PRO A 49 17.93 24.29 23.75
C PRO A 49 18.12 22.77 23.88
N ALA A 50 18.49 22.29 25.06
CA ALA A 50 18.64 20.87 25.32
C ALA A 50 17.29 20.11 25.19
N ASN A 51 16.15 20.77 25.42
CA ASN A 51 14.85 20.13 25.30
C ASN A 51 14.45 19.86 23.86
N THR A 52 14.84 20.69 22.90
CA THR A 52 14.64 20.45 21.48
C THR A 52 15.27 19.10 21.05
N ILE A 53 16.53 18.89 21.44
CA ILE A 53 17.26 17.65 21.13
C ILE A 53 16.64 16.47 21.89
N LEU A 54 16.25 16.68 23.15
CA LEU A 54 15.63 15.64 23.96
C LEU A 54 14.27 15.20 23.39
N LEU A 55 13.43 16.15 22.97
CA LEU A 55 12.15 15.87 22.36
C LEU A 55 12.32 15.12 21.04
N ALA A 56 13.24 15.56 20.18
CA ALA A 56 13.56 14.87 18.93
C ALA A 56 14.04 13.44 19.20
N ASN A 57 14.93 13.25 20.16
CA ASN A 57 15.41 11.93 20.56
C ASN A 57 14.29 11.06 21.16
N GLY A 58 13.44 11.64 22.01
CA GLY A 58 12.28 10.93 22.59
C GLY A 58 11.29 10.44 21.53
N ILE A 59 11.00 11.27 20.54
CA ILE A 59 10.18 10.88 19.38
C ILE A 59 10.85 9.78 18.57
N ALA A 60 12.16 9.90 18.28
CA ALA A 60 12.90 8.90 17.52
C ALA A 60 12.96 7.54 18.23
N LEU A 61 13.14 7.53 19.54
CA LEU A 61 13.07 6.30 20.35
C LEU A 61 11.67 5.71 20.40
N SER A 62 10.63 6.55 20.37
CA SER A 62 9.24 6.10 20.30
C SER A 62 8.93 5.39 18.98
N ALA A 63 9.67 5.64 17.92
CA ALA A 63 9.54 4.95 16.65
C ALA A 63 9.85 3.44 16.72
N GLN A 64 10.54 3.00 17.77
CA GLN A 64 10.83 1.59 18.03
C GLN A 64 9.72 0.89 18.83
N GLN A 65 8.71 1.62 19.25
CA GLN A 65 7.60 1.15 20.06
C GLN A 65 6.27 1.47 19.38
N ALA A 66 5.19 0.82 19.84
CA ALA A 66 3.86 1.18 19.35
C ALA A 66 3.54 2.65 19.69
N TRP A 67 2.95 3.34 18.74
CA TRP A 67 2.69 4.79 18.78
C TRP A 67 1.78 5.22 19.92
N ASP A 68 0.87 4.36 20.32
CA ASP A 68 -0.15 4.56 21.35
C ASP A 68 0.32 4.20 22.77
N THR A 69 1.58 3.82 22.94
CA THR A 69 2.11 3.53 24.28
C THR A 69 2.13 4.80 25.14
N PRO A 70 1.93 4.67 26.47
CA PRO A 70 2.03 5.82 27.38
C PRO A 70 3.36 6.57 27.28
N HIS A 71 4.44 5.86 26.93
CA HIS A 71 5.76 6.46 26.73
C HIS A 71 5.79 7.35 25.48
N SER A 72 5.34 6.83 24.34
CA SER A 72 5.26 7.58 23.07
C SER A 72 4.33 8.78 23.19
N LEU A 73 3.17 8.59 23.81
CA LEU A 73 2.20 9.68 24.02
C LEU A 73 2.78 10.81 24.87
N ARG A 74 3.59 10.51 25.88
CA ARG A 74 4.26 11.54 26.69
C ARG A 74 5.15 12.45 25.84
N TRP A 75 5.95 11.88 24.94
CA TRP A 75 6.82 12.66 24.06
C TRP A 75 6.01 13.50 23.06
N GLN A 76 4.92 12.96 22.54
CA GLN A 76 4.03 13.70 21.64
C GLN A 76 3.36 14.89 22.36
N LEU A 77 2.89 14.68 23.59
CA LEU A 77 2.30 15.75 24.43
C LEU A 77 3.32 16.86 24.73
N LEU A 78 4.54 16.50 25.11
CA LEU A 78 5.60 17.48 25.36
C LEU A 78 5.97 18.23 24.08
N THR A 79 6.03 17.55 22.94
CA THR A 79 6.29 18.16 21.63
C THR A 79 5.16 19.12 21.24
N SER A 80 3.91 18.73 21.45
CA SER A 80 2.74 19.56 21.21
C SER A 80 2.82 20.88 22.02
N LEU A 81 3.15 20.79 23.31
CA LEU A 81 3.31 21.96 24.16
C LEU A 81 4.51 22.84 23.73
N TYR A 82 5.63 22.21 23.37
CA TYR A 82 6.83 22.90 22.90
C TYR A 82 6.58 23.68 21.60
N LEU A 83 5.88 23.07 20.65
CA LEU A 83 5.54 23.68 19.36
C LEU A 83 4.34 24.61 19.46
N GLN A 84 3.63 24.63 20.59
CA GLN A 84 2.36 25.34 20.78
C GLN A 84 1.31 24.97 19.71
N GLN A 85 1.28 23.70 19.33
CA GLN A 85 0.35 23.14 18.35
C GLN A 85 -0.55 22.10 19.01
N PRO A 86 -1.79 21.92 18.54
CA PRO A 86 -2.65 20.83 18.99
C PRO A 86 -1.98 19.47 18.81
N LEU A 87 -2.20 18.54 19.74
CA LEU A 87 -1.62 17.20 19.69
C LEU A 87 -1.95 16.49 18.37
N SER A 88 -3.17 16.66 17.86
CA SER A 88 -3.61 16.08 16.59
C SER A 88 -2.79 16.57 15.39
N GLU A 89 -2.42 17.83 15.36
CA GLU A 89 -1.57 18.38 14.29
C GLU A 89 -0.14 17.84 14.37
N VAL A 90 0.43 17.78 15.59
CA VAL A 90 1.75 17.19 15.81
C VAL A 90 1.77 15.74 15.39
N GLN A 91 0.75 14.98 15.76
CA GLN A 91 0.60 13.58 15.36
C GLN A 91 0.50 13.44 13.85
N GLN A 92 -0.28 14.28 13.19
CA GLN A 92 -0.41 14.28 11.73
C GLN A 92 0.92 14.61 11.04
N GLN A 93 1.65 15.61 11.53
CA GLN A 93 2.97 15.97 10.98
C GLN A 93 3.99 14.85 11.17
N LEU A 94 4.07 14.26 12.36
CA LEU A 94 4.97 13.13 12.63
C LEU A 94 4.65 11.94 11.75
N HIS A 95 3.37 11.65 11.56
CA HIS A 95 2.90 10.62 10.67
C HIS A 95 3.33 10.87 9.22
N GLN A 96 3.09 12.06 8.69
CA GLN A 96 3.49 12.44 7.33
C GLN A 96 5.01 12.30 7.12
N GLN A 97 5.81 12.76 8.09
CA GLN A 97 7.26 12.65 8.06
C GLN A 97 7.73 11.19 8.12
N ALA A 98 7.11 10.36 8.96
CA ALA A 98 7.41 8.94 9.04
C ALA A 98 7.14 8.22 7.71
N VAL A 99 5.98 8.49 7.10
CA VAL A 99 5.59 7.95 5.79
C VAL A 99 6.57 8.37 4.71
N GLN A 100 6.91 9.64 4.66
CA GLN A 100 7.85 10.19 3.67
C GLN A 100 9.24 9.56 3.83
N SER A 101 9.73 9.46 5.06
CA SER A 101 11.02 8.85 5.38
C SER A 101 11.05 7.37 4.99
N ALA A 102 10.01 6.63 5.33
CA ALA A 102 9.90 5.22 4.96
C ALA A 102 9.92 5.04 3.42
N ARG A 103 9.15 5.83 2.69
CA ARG A 103 9.13 5.79 1.21
C ARG A 103 10.52 6.04 0.61
N GLN A 104 11.28 7.00 1.13
CA GLN A 104 12.63 7.30 0.67
C GLN A 104 13.61 6.15 0.93
N HIS A 105 13.52 5.50 2.09
CA HIS A 105 14.38 4.37 2.44
C HIS A 105 14.05 3.13 1.61
N TRP A 106 12.77 2.84 1.37
CA TRP A 106 12.37 1.71 0.52
C TRP A 106 12.71 1.89 -0.95
N ALA A 107 12.65 3.12 -1.44
CA ALA A 107 13.14 3.40 -2.79
C ALA A 107 14.63 3.03 -2.96
N ARG A 108 15.36 2.98 -1.84
CA ARG A 108 16.78 2.54 -1.77
C ARG A 108 16.94 1.08 -1.34
N GLY A 109 15.86 0.32 -1.19
CA GLY A 109 15.89 -1.07 -0.71
C GLY A 109 16.22 -1.23 0.78
N LEU A 110 16.10 -0.15 1.58
CA LEU A 110 16.38 -0.17 3.01
C LEU A 110 15.07 -0.27 3.80
N TRP A 111 15.07 -1.17 4.79
CA TRP A 111 13.97 -1.22 5.76
C TRP A 111 14.00 0.01 6.69
N HIS A 112 12.84 0.53 7.03
CA HIS A 112 12.73 1.67 7.93
C HIS A 112 11.70 1.40 9.02
N PRO A 113 12.01 1.62 10.32
CA PRO A 113 11.13 1.32 11.44
C PRO A 113 9.95 2.29 11.60
N ALA A 114 9.66 3.10 10.59
CA ALA A 114 8.56 4.09 10.62
C ALA A 114 7.18 3.45 10.84
N GLU A 115 7.04 2.15 10.69
CA GLU A 115 5.81 1.42 11.02
C GLU A 115 5.33 1.67 12.45
N ALA A 116 6.26 1.81 13.40
CA ALA A 116 5.93 2.09 14.79
C ALA A 116 5.33 3.50 15.00
N LEU A 117 5.51 4.39 14.04
CA LEU A 117 4.93 5.75 14.04
C LEU A 117 3.55 5.82 13.38
N ILE A 118 3.07 4.72 12.82
CA ILE A 118 1.80 4.64 12.14
C ILE A 118 0.73 4.20 13.14
N TRP A 119 -0.41 4.88 13.16
CA TRP A 119 -1.51 4.53 14.03
C TRP A 119 -2.00 3.10 13.77
N PRO A 120 -2.33 2.31 14.80
CA PRO A 120 -2.76 0.92 14.65
C PRO A 120 -3.95 0.73 13.69
N TRP A 121 -4.89 1.68 13.66
CA TRP A 121 -6.04 1.65 12.75
C TRP A 121 -5.71 2.05 11.31
N GLU A 122 -4.60 2.76 11.09
CA GLU A 122 -4.10 3.11 9.77
C GLU A 122 -3.07 2.10 9.27
N THR A 123 -2.45 1.31 10.18
CA THR A 123 -1.42 0.32 9.85
C THR A 123 -1.87 -0.60 8.71
N ARG A 124 -3.12 -1.04 8.72
CA ARG A 124 -3.65 -1.89 7.64
C ARG A 124 -3.73 -1.16 6.30
N ARG A 125 -4.03 0.13 6.28
CA ARG A 125 -4.05 0.95 5.06
C ARG A 125 -2.64 1.28 4.59
N MET A 126 -1.75 1.56 5.52
CA MET A 126 -0.39 1.99 5.22
C MET A 126 0.56 0.85 4.91
N HIS A 127 0.46 -0.29 5.58
CA HIS A 127 1.16 -1.50 5.17
C HIS A 127 0.84 -1.87 3.72
N ARG A 128 -0.42 -1.67 3.30
CA ARG A 128 -0.81 -1.86 1.90
C ARG A 128 -0.26 -0.80 0.94
N GLY A 129 0.12 0.39 1.44
CA GLY A 129 0.56 1.51 0.61
C GLY A 129 2.06 1.81 0.67
N LEU A 130 2.80 1.31 1.66
CA LEU A 130 4.17 1.72 1.92
C LEU A 130 5.21 0.61 1.72
N LEU A 131 4.91 -0.64 2.08
CA LEU A 131 5.83 -1.75 1.91
C LEU A 131 5.50 -2.51 0.63
N PRO A 132 6.48 -2.69 -0.27
CA PRO A 132 6.31 -3.71 -1.28
C PRO A 132 6.05 -5.04 -0.56
N ALA A 133 5.11 -5.83 -1.08
CA ALA A 133 4.91 -7.17 -0.58
C ALA A 133 6.27 -7.91 -0.57
N PRO A 134 6.51 -8.77 0.42
CA PRO A 134 7.75 -9.54 0.44
C PRO A 134 7.90 -10.29 -0.88
N PRO A 135 9.13 -10.44 -1.38
CA PRO A 135 9.36 -11.22 -2.59
C PRO A 135 8.80 -12.65 -2.38
N PRO A 136 8.31 -13.28 -3.45
CA PRO A 136 7.84 -14.66 -3.36
C PRO A 136 8.92 -15.55 -2.77
N SER A 137 8.54 -16.49 -1.90
CA SER A 137 9.47 -17.48 -1.35
C SER A 137 10.07 -18.34 -2.47
N ALA A 138 11.20 -18.99 -2.19
CA ALA A 138 11.81 -19.93 -3.14
C ALA A 138 10.83 -21.03 -3.57
N GLU A 139 10.02 -21.52 -2.63
CA GLU A 139 8.99 -22.52 -2.90
C GLU A 139 7.89 -21.97 -3.81
N ALA A 140 7.41 -20.76 -3.58
CA ALA A 140 6.43 -20.08 -4.45
C ALA A 140 7.00 -19.87 -5.86
N LEU A 141 8.29 -19.53 -5.99
CA LEU A 141 8.95 -19.39 -7.29
C LEU A 141 9.10 -20.71 -8.03
N LEU A 142 9.31 -21.82 -7.32
CA LEU A 142 9.31 -23.17 -7.93
C LEU A 142 7.91 -23.54 -8.42
N ALA A 143 6.88 -23.31 -7.61
CA ALA A 143 5.49 -23.53 -8.01
C ALA A 143 5.12 -22.66 -9.22
N TRP A 144 5.52 -21.39 -9.22
CA TRP A 144 5.34 -20.48 -10.37
C TRP A 144 5.99 -21.02 -11.64
N ARG A 145 7.26 -21.47 -11.56
CA ARG A 145 7.95 -22.05 -12.72
C ARG A 145 7.20 -23.26 -13.29
N LYS A 146 6.71 -24.13 -12.40
CA LYS A 146 5.91 -25.30 -12.78
C LYS A 146 4.66 -24.86 -13.54
N CYS A 147 3.86 -23.92 -13.00
CA CYS A 147 2.67 -23.40 -13.68
C CYS A 147 2.99 -22.77 -15.04
N CYS A 148 4.09 -22.01 -15.15
CA CYS A 148 4.51 -21.44 -16.43
C CYS A 148 4.92 -22.53 -17.43
N THR A 149 5.58 -23.59 -16.97
CA THR A 149 5.95 -24.74 -17.84
C THR A 149 4.70 -25.46 -18.35
N GLU A 150 3.71 -25.71 -17.49
CA GLU A 150 2.43 -26.31 -17.89
C GLU A 150 1.72 -25.48 -18.96
N LEU A 151 1.68 -24.15 -18.79
CA LEU A 151 1.09 -23.22 -19.76
C LEU A 151 1.82 -23.24 -21.13
N LEU A 152 3.14 -23.45 -21.14
CA LEU A 152 3.96 -23.37 -22.36
C LEU A 152 4.11 -24.71 -23.09
N VAL A 153 4.32 -25.78 -22.33
CA VAL A 153 4.74 -27.10 -22.91
C VAL A 153 3.55 -27.98 -23.18
N GLU A 154 2.48 -27.85 -22.37
CA GLU A 154 1.30 -28.70 -22.48
C GLU A 154 0.01 -27.90 -22.75
N PRO A 155 -0.02 -26.94 -23.70
CA PRO A 155 -1.28 -26.29 -24.03
C PRO A 155 -2.33 -27.29 -24.53
N SER A 156 -1.93 -28.48 -24.91
CA SER A 156 -2.80 -29.62 -25.29
C SER A 156 -3.52 -30.23 -24.08
N GLY A 157 -3.00 -30.11 -22.89
CA GLY A 157 -3.61 -30.63 -21.65
C GLY A 157 -4.82 -29.86 -21.16
N PHE A 158 -5.09 -28.67 -21.70
CA PHE A 158 -6.26 -27.88 -21.27
C PHE A 158 -7.54 -28.39 -21.97
N ASN A 159 -8.38 -29.08 -21.20
CA ASN A 159 -9.63 -29.66 -21.72
C ASN A 159 -10.67 -28.58 -22.06
N ASN A 160 -10.64 -27.45 -21.39
CA ASN A 160 -11.57 -26.33 -21.60
C ASN A 160 -10.96 -25.00 -21.14
N ALA A 161 -11.64 -23.90 -21.48
CA ALA A 161 -11.21 -22.55 -21.11
C ALA A 161 -11.13 -22.34 -19.59
N MET A 162 -11.98 -23.01 -18.81
CA MET A 162 -11.98 -22.91 -17.34
C MET A 162 -10.68 -23.50 -16.77
N HIS A 163 -10.23 -24.63 -17.26
CA HIS A 163 -8.97 -25.25 -16.82
C HIS A 163 -7.78 -24.33 -17.11
N LEU A 164 -7.68 -23.78 -18.34
CA LEU A 164 -6.63 -22.85 -18.71
C LEU A 164 -6.64 -21.59 -17.82
N THR A 165 -7.79 -20.98 -17.59
CA THR A 165 -7.89 -19.78 -16.77
C THR A 165 -7.63 -20.04 -15.29
N THR A 166 -7.93 -21.25 -14.79
CA THR A 166 -7.55 -21.68 -13.44
C THR A 166 -6.04 -21.75 -13.30
N SER A 167 -5.35 -22.44 -14.24
CA SER A 167 -3.88 -22.51 -14.26
C SER A 167 -3.24 -21.12 -14.42
N ALA A 168 -3.84 -20.25 -15.22
CA ALA A 168 -3.41 -18.87 -15.37
C ALA A 168 -3.52 -18.07 -14.06
N ARG A 169 -4.63 -18.19 -13.35
CA ARG A 169 -4.83 -17.60 -12.03
C ARG A 169 -3.79 -18.09 -11.03
N ASP A 170 -3.58 -19.40 -10.96
CA ASP A 170 -2.65 -20.02 -10.01
C ASP A 170 -1.19 -19.60 -10.30
N ALA A 171 -0.81 -19.47 -11.57
CA ALA A 171 0.48 -18.93 -11.96
C ALA A 171 0.66 -17.46 -11.53
N LEU A 172 -0.40 -16.65 -11.64
CA LEU A 172 -0.38 -15.25 -11.21
C LEU A 172 -0.29 -15.12 -9.68
N VAL A 173 -0.96 -15.97 -8.92
CA VAL A 173 -0.84 -16.03 -7.47
C VAL A 173 0.57 -16.49 -7.07
N ALA A 174 1.08 -17.53 -7.68
CA ALA A 174 2.42 -18.07 -7.40
C ALA A 174 3.54 -17.07 -7.72
N CYS A 175 3.34 -16.14 -8.68
CA CYS A 175 4.32 -15.07 -8.95
C CYS A 175 4.27 -13.91 -7.94
N GLY A 176 3.42 -14.02 -6.90
CA GLY A 176 3.34 -13.06 -5.80
C GLY A 176 2.19 -12.05 -5.88
N MET A 177 1.23 -12.25 -6.80
CA MET A 177 0.02 -11.43 -6.80
C MET A 177 -0.94 -11.90 -5.70
N GLN A 178 -1.40 -10.97 -4.87
CA GLN A 178 -2.32 -11.27 -3.77
C GLN A 178 -3.78 -11.20 -4.20
N ARG A 179 -4.11 -10.27 -5.11
CA ARG A 179 -5.44 -10.14 -5.70
C ARG A 179 -5.31 -10.26 -7.20
N VAL A 180 -6.10 -11.11 -7.79
CA VAL A 180 -6.10 -11.39 -9.22
C VAL A 180 -7.55 -11.46 -9.71
N MET A 181 -7.81 -10.87 -10.87
CA MET A 181 -9.06 -11.01 -11.60
C MET A 181 -8.78 -11.21 -13.09
N LEU A 182 -9.30 -12.27 -13.65
CA LEU A 182 -9.30 -12.54 -15.07
C LEU A 182 -10.68 -12.28 -15.65
N LEU A 183 -10.75 -11.33 -16.57
CA LEU A 183 -11.96 -10.93 -17.28
C LEU A 183 -11.85 -11.40 -18.74
N MET A 184 -12.83 -12.13 -19.22
CA MET A 184 -12.89 -12.55 -20.63
C MET A 184 -13.98 -11.77 -21.37
N THR A 185 -13.71 -11.46 -22.64
CA THR A 185 -14.71 -10.88 -23.54
C THR A 185 -15.69 -11.95 -23.99
N ASP A 186 -16.92 -11.54 -24.24
CA ASP A 186 -17.87 -12.32 -25.00
C ASP A 186 -17.47 -12.35 -26.51
N ARG A 187 -18.16 -13.19 -27.28
CA ARG A 187 -17.88 -13.31 -28.74
C ARG A 187 -18.09 -12.01 -29.51
N ASN A 188 -19.01 -11.19 -29.06
CA ASN A 188 -19.39 -9.95 -29.71
C ASN A 188 -18.56 -8.73 -29.23
N MET A 189 -17.63 -8.93 -28.30
CA MET A 189 -16.82 -7.85 -27.67
C MET A 189 -17.69 -6.74 -27.05
N THR A 190 -18.84 -7.11 -26.48
CA THR A 190 -19.76 -6.17 -25.83
C THR A 190 -19.63 -6.16 -24.33
N THR A 191 -19.31 -7.33 -23.75
CA THR A 191 -19.18 -7.49 -22.31
C THR A 191 -17.89 -8.16 -21.90
N LEU A 192 -17.43 -7.82 -20.69
CA LEU A 192 -16.37 -8.50 -19.98
C LEU A 192 -16.97 -9.22 -18.79
N ARG A 193 -16.74 -10.53 -18.68
CA ARG A 193 -17.18 -11.35 -17.56
C ARG A 193 -15.99 -11.85 -16.78
N VAL A 194 -16.14 -11.87 -15.46
CA VAL A 194 -15.13 -12.49 -14.59
C VAL A 194 -15.12 -13.99 -14.84
N HIS A 195 -13.95 -14.51 -15.11
CA HIS A 195 -13.71 -15.94 -15.35
C HIS A 195 -13.02 -16.62 -14.17
N GLN A 196 -12.08 -15.89 -13.55
CA GLN A 196 -11.35 -16.35 -12.35
C GLN A 196 -11.02 -15.16 -11.44
N ILE A 197 -11.00 -15.44 -10.14
CA ILE A 197 -10.54 -14.51 -9.11
C ILE A 197 -9.64 -15.22 -8.10
N ALA A 198 -8.76 -14.45 -7.46
CA ALA A 198 -8.03 -14.85 -6.26
C ALA A 198 -7.86 -13.64 -5.34
N GLY A 199 -7.95 -13.84 -4.02
CA GLY A 199 -7.75 -12.80 -3.03
C GLY A 199 -8.80 -11.67 -3.03
N LEU A 200 -9.90 -11.84 -3.74
CA LEU A 200 -11.04 -10.93 -3.82
C LEU A 200 -12.28 -11.57 -3.18
N ASP A 201 -13.26 -10.75 -2.85
CA ASP A 201 -14.55 -11.23 -2.35
C ASP A 201 -15.25 -12.14 -3.40
N LYS A 202 -15.96 -13.17 -2.94
CA LYS A 202 -16.64 -14.12 -3.82
C LYS A 202 -17.73 -13.47 -4.69
N SER A 203 -18.28 -12.37 -4.23
CA SER A 203 -19.26 -11.58 -5.01
C SER A 203 -18.70 -11.05 -6.32
N ALA A 204 -17.37 -10.80 -6.35
CA ALA A 204 -16.68 -10.36 -7.56
C ALA A 204 -16.71 -11.39 -8.70
N ALA A 205 -16.93 -12.68 -8.41
CA ALA A 205 -16.96 -13.72 -9.46
C ALA A 205 -18.16 -13.57 -10.42
N ASN A 206 -19.22 -12.90 -10.00
CA ASN A 206 -20.42 -12.69 -10.81
C ASN A 206 -20.43 -11.36 -11.58
N LEU A 207 -19.32 -10.61 -11.51
CA LEU A 207 -19.21 -9.30 -12.13
C LEU A 207 -19.23 -9.41 -13.65
N THR A 208 -20.06 -8.59 -14.28
CA THR A 208 -20.12 -8.38 -15.73
C THR A 208 -20.05 -6.88 -16.00
N LEU A 209 -19.15 -6.48 -16.89
CA LEU A 209 -18.93 -5.07 -17.25
C LEU A 209 -19.30 -4.85 -18.70
N GLN A 210 -20.02 -3.76 -18.96
CA GLN A 210 -20.30 -3.30 -20.32
C GLN A 210 -19.07 -2.55 -20.86
N ILE A 211 -18.56 -2.97 -22.01
CA ILE A 211 -17.35 -2.37 -22.59
C ILE A 211 -17.64 -0.93 -23.05
N SER A 212 -18.86 -0.69 -23.56
CA SER A 212 -19.30 0.63 -24.03
C SER A 212 -19.33 1.70 -22.94
N GLU A 213 -19.45 1.31 -21.66
CA GLU A 213 -19.55 2.25 -20.54
C GLU A 213 -18.19 2.78 -20.06
N SER A 214 -17.08 2.24 -20.57
CA SER A 214 -15.74 2.64 -20.13
C SER A 214 -14.77 2.82 -21.30
N THR A 215 -14.32 4.04 -21.50
CA THR A 215 -13.31 4.36 -22.51
C THR A 215 -11.98 3.68 -22.25
N VAL A 216 -11.65 3.40 -20.99
CA VAL A 216 -10.44 2.65 -20.62
C VAL A 216 -10.55 1.20 -21.04
N LEU A 217 -11.68 0.54 -20.77
CA LEU A 217 -11.89 -0.84 -21.18
C LEU A 217 -11.84 -0.99 -22.70
N GLN A 218 -12.45 -0.03 -23.44
CA GLN A 218 -12.38 0.01 -24.89
C GLN A 218 -10.93 0.11 -25.38
N ARG A 219 -10.12 1.01 -24.78
CA ARG A 219 -8.70 1.17 -25.15
C ARG A 219 -7.87 -0.06 -24.82
N LEU A 220 -8.09 -0.66 -23.65
CA LEU A 220 -7.37 -1.88 -23.24
C LEU A 220 -7.68 -3.07 -24.15
N LEU A 221 -8.88 -3.11 -24.74
CA LEU A 221 -9.28 -4.16 -25.66
C LEU A 221 -8.89 -3.88 -27.11
N ALA A 222 -8.69 -2.62 -27.46
CA ALA A 222 -8.28 -2.23 -28.83
C ALA A 222 -6.83 -2.63 -29.14
N GLN A 223 -5.94 -2.59 -28.13
CA GLN A 223 -4.52 -2.88 -28.30
C GLN A 223 -3.95 -3.64 -27.12
N PRO A 224 -3.05 -4.63 -27.35
CA PRO A 224 -2.31 -5.27 -26.28
C PRO A 224 -1.54 -4.24 -25.47
N THR A 225 -1.89 -4.07 -24.21
CA THR A 225 -1.36 -3.02 -23.36
C THR A 225 -1.02 -3.60 -21.98
N GLN A 226 0.09 -3.14 -21.41
CA GLN A 226 0.42 -3.36 -20.01
C GLN A 226 0.52 -2.01 -19.32
N LEU A 227 -0.22 -1.85 -18.23
CA LEU A 227 -0.21 -0.65 -17.41
C LEU A 227 0.21 -1.01 -16.00
N ARG A 228 1.08 -0.19 -15.43
CA ARG A 228 1.43 -0.21 -14.01
C ARG A 228 0.96 1.09 -13.39
N LEU A 229 -0.05 1.00 -12.54
CA LEU A 229 -0.52 2.11 -11.75
C LEU A 229 0.34 2.28 -10.50
N ASN A 230 0.59 3.51 -10.14
CA ASN A 230 1.32 3.94 -8.95
C ASN A 230 0.73 5.29 -8.49
N PRO A 231 1.13 5.84 -7.32
CA PRO A 231 0.58 7.09 -6.81
C PRO A 231 0.63 8.27 -7.79
N ALA A 232 1.61 8.30 -8.71
CA ALA A 232 1.78 9.39 -9.65
C ALA A 232 0.74 9.39 -10.78
N ASN A 233 0.27 8.21 -11.22
CA ASN A 233 -0.66 8.07 -12.34
C ASN A 233 -2.03 7.47 -11.95
N ASN A 234 -2.15 6.92 -10.74
CA ASN A 234 -3.36 6.22 -10.31
C ASN A 234 -4.60 7.13 -10.29
N ALA A 235 -4.47 8.37 -9.84
CA ALA A 235 -5.61 9.28 -9.72
C ALA A 235 -6.29 9.53 -11.07
N GLN A 236 -5.51 9.73 -12.14
CA GLN A 236 -6.03 9.96 -13.49
C GLN A 236 -6.65 8.70 -14.07
N PHE A 237 -6.01 7.55 -13.88
CA PHE A 237 -6.47 6.29 -14.46
C PHE A 237 -7.65 5.70 -13.70
N SER A 238 -7.61 5.70 -12.37
CA SER A 238 -8.69 5.18 -11.55
C SER A 238 -10.00 5.96 -11.73
N ALA A 239 -9.92 7.26 -12.04
CA ALA A 239 -11.11 8.06 -12.35
C ALA A 239 -11.89 7.47 -13.54
N LEU A 240 -11.21 6.86 -14.51
CA LEU A 240 -11.76 6.31 -15.73
C LEU A 240 -12.20 4.83 -15.61
N LEU A 241 -11.81 4.13 -14.54
CA LEU A 241 -12.23 2.75 -14.30
C LEU A 241 -13.70 2.70 -13.88
N PRO A 242 -14.45 1.64 -14.24
CA PRO A 242 -15.78 1.39 -13.72
C PRO A 242 -15.78 1.34 -12.18
N GLY A 243 -16.83 1.91 -11.55
CA GLY A 243 -16.96 1.99 -10.10
C GLY A 243 -16.85 0.63 -9.40
N GLN A 244 -17.37 -0.41 -10.02
CA GLN A 244 -17.30 -1.79 -9.54
C GLN A 244 -15.85 -2.29 -9.42
N LEU A 245 -14.97 -1.99 -10.39
CA LEU A 245 -13.54 -2.35 -10.32
C LEU A 245 -12.80 -1.52 -9.28
N LYS A 246 -13.14 -0.23 -9.13
CA LYS A 246 -12.56 0.62 -8.08
C LYS A 246 -12.81 0.08 -6.69
N GLY A 247 -14.01 -0.44 -6.43
CA GLY A 247 -14.37 -1.03 -5.14
C GLY A 247 -13.58 -2.30 -4.82
N LEU A 248 -13.20 -3.07 -5.83
CA LEU A 248 -12.46 -4.32 -5.66
C LEU A 248 -10.94 -4.12 -5.53
N PHE A 249 -10.38 -3.19 -6.30
CA PHE A 249 -8.95 -2.87 -6.30
C PHE A 249 -8.71 -1.53 -5.60
N THR A 250 -8.94 -1.52 -4.30
CA THR A 250 -8.68 -0.36 -3.45
C THR A 250 -7.19 -0.24 -3.16
N GLY A 251 -6.54 0.77 -3.66
CA GLY A 251 -5.11 1.00 -3.46
C GLY A 251 -4.50 1.82 -4.59
N GLU A 252 -3.25 2.23 -4.41
CA GLU A 252 -2.57 3.11 -5.36
C GLU A 252 -1.77 2.35 -6.42
N HIS A 253 -1.56 1.04 -6.22
CA HIS A 253 -0.76 0.21 -7.10
C HIS A 253 -1.58 -0.93 -7.69
N LEU A 254 -1.56 -1.04 -9.01
CA LEU A 254 -2.30 -2.06 -9.74
C LEU A 254 -1.56 -2.37 -11.04
N LEU A 255 -1.52 -3.64 -11.41
CA LEU A 255 -1.10 -4.10 -12.73
C LEU A 255 -2.33 -4.44 -13.57
N LEU A 256 -2.35 -3.92 -14.77
CA LEU A 256 -3.33 -4.28 -15.78
C LEU A 256 -2.61 -4.77 -17.02
N ARG A 257 -3.11 -5.83 -17.59
CA ARG A 257 -2.60 -6.34 -18.87
C ARG A 257 -3.72 -6.87 -19.73
N SER A 258 -3.68 -6.49 -20.99
CA SER A 258 -4.47 -7.09 -22.07
C SER A 258 -3.77 -8.33 -22.58
N LEU A 259 -4.47 -9.43 -22.68
CA LEU A 259 -3.95 -10.70 -23.22
C LEU A 259 -4.63 -11.00 -24.54
N SER A 260 -3.82 -11.24 -25.55
CA SER A 260 -4.28 -11.51 -26.90
C SER A 260 -4.23 -12.98 -27.26
N SER A 261 -5.13 -13.39 -28.15
CA SER A 261 -5.10 -14.66 -28.85
C SER A 261 -5.27 -14.40 -30.35
N ASN A 262 -4.34 -14.86 -31.17
CA ASN A 262 -4.35 -14.67 -32.62
C ASN A 262 -4.55 -13.17 -33.01
N GLY A 263 -3.88 -12.27 -32.34
CA GLY A 263 -3.90 -10.83 -32.62
C GLY A 263 -5.12 -10.06 -32.08
N LYS A 264 -6.08 -10.74 -31.45
CA LYS A 264 -7.23 -10.09 -30.80
C LYS A 264 -7.10 -10.18 -29.29
N VAL A 265 -7.36 -9.09 -28.59
CA VAL A 265 -7.44 -9.10 -27.12
C VAL A 265 -8.71 -9.81 -26.70
N VAL A 266 -8.55 -10.88 -25.92
CA VAL A 266 -9.65 -11.75 -25.46
C VAL A 266 -9.81 -11.75 -23.94
N MET A 267 -8.80 -11.26 -23.22
CA MET A 267 -8.79 -11.28 -21.76
C MET A 267 -8.10 -10.04 -21.21
N LEU A 268 -8.61 -9.54 -20.10
CA LEU A 268 -7.94 -8.54 -19.27
C LEU A 268 -7.54 -9.17 -17.94
N VAL A 269 -6.34 -8.85 -17.48
CA VAL A 269 -5.82 -9.24 -16.16
C VAL A 269 -5.68 -8.01 -15.30
N PHE A 270 -6.29 -8.03 -14.14
CA PHE A 270 -6.09 -7.08 -13.06
C PHE A 270 -5.41 -7.81 -11.91
N ALA A 271 -4.28 -7.31 -11.45
CA ALA A 271 -3.56 -7.95 -10.36
C ALA A 271 -2.80 -6.92 -9.50
N ASP A 272 -2.76 -7.16 -8.20
CA ASP A 272 -1.98 -6.37 -7.27
C ASP A 272 -1.44 -7.19 -6.09
N GLN A 273 -0.64 -6.52 -5.25
CA GLN A 273 -0.11 -7.05 -3.99
C GLN A 273 -0.84 -6.40 -2.80
N GLY A 274 -2.18 -6.54 -2.76
CA GLY A 274 -3.02 -5.96 -1.71
C GLY A 274 -3.22 -4.44 -1.82
N GLY A 275 -2.93 -3.84 -2.99
CA GLY A 275 -3.03 -2.41 -3.26
C GLY A 275 -1.80 -1.60 -2.87
N GLY A 276 -0.77 -2.25 -2.31
CA GLY A 276 0.52 -1.66 -1.94
C GLY A 276 1.55 -1.66 -3.07
N PRO A 277 2.76 -1.10 -2.82
CA PRO A 277 3.84 -1.07 -3.79
C PRO A 277 4.18 -2.47 -4.31
N LEU A 278 4.39 -2.55 -5.60
CA LEU A 278 4.68 -3.80 -6.28
C LEU A 278 6.17 -4.09 -6.23
N SER A 279 6.56 -5.30 -5.82
CA SER A 279 7.96 -5.73 -5.90
C SER A 279 8.38 -5.89 -7.36
N GLU A 280 9.58 -5.45 -7.73
CA GLU A 280 10.07 -5.55 -9.10
C GLU A 280 10.16 -7.00 -9.59
N ILE A 281 10.51 -7.93 -8.68
CA ILE A 281 10.54 -9.37 -8.97
C ILE A 281 9.16 -9.86 -9.37
N SER A 282 8.11 -9.50 -8.61
CA SER A 282 6.73 -9.89 -8.93
C SER A 282 6.23 -9.22 -10.21
N VAL A 283 6.60 -7.97 -10.49
CA VAL A 283 6.25 -7.30 -11.75
C VAL A 283 6.86 -8.00 -12.96
N GLN A 284 8.13 -8.37 -12.86
CA GLN A 284 8.81 -9.12 -13.94
C GLN A 284 8.21 -10.52 -14.11
N ALA A 285 7.93 -11.22 -13.00
CA ALA A 285 7.30 -12.53 -13.03
C ALA A 285 5.88 -12.45 -13.60
N PHE A 286 5.09 -11.43 -13.23
CA PHE A 286 3.78 -11.15 -13.83
C PHE A 286 3.87 -10.98 -15.35
N GLY A 287 4.82 -10.19 -15.84
CA GLY A 287 5.03 -9.98 -17.27
C GLY A 287 5.32 -11.29 -18.02
N LYS A 288 6.20 -12.14 -17.46
CA LYS A 288 6.50 -13.47 -18.02
C LYS A 288 5.29 -14.41 -17.96
N THR A 289 4.56 -14.43 -16.85
CA THR A 289 3.33 -15.23 -16.71
C THR A 289 2.30 -14.85 -17.75
N ALA A 290 2.10 -13.54 -17.95
CA ALA A 290 1.17 -13.05 -18.96
C ALA A 290 1.54 -13.52 -20.38
N GLN A 291 2.84 -13.51 -20.73
CA GLN A 291 3.30 -14.07 -22.02
C GLN A 291 3.03 -15.58 -22.14
N CYS A 292 3.20 -16.34 -21.05
CA CYS A 292 2.86 -17.77 -21.04
C CYS A 292 1.36 -17.99 -21.28
N ILE A 293 0.52 -17.18 -20.62
CA ILE A 293 -0.93 -17.27 -20.80
C ILE A 293 -1.35 -16.91 -22.23
N GLU A 294 -0.77 -15.86 -22.84
CA GLU A 294 -1.04 -15.48 -24.24
C GLU A 294 -0.73 -16.61 -25.22
N ARG A 295 0.42 -17.28 -25.02
CA ARG A 295 0.79 -18.45 -25.85
C ARG A 295 -0.19 -19.62 -25.67
N ALA A 296 -0.56 -19.92 -24.42
CA ALA A 296 -1.53 -20.96 -24.12
C ALA A 296 -2.91 -20.66 -24.73
N LEU A 297 -3.38 -19.39 -24.65
CA LEU A 297 -4.64 -18.94 -25.26
C LEU A 297 -4.61 -19.10 -26.79
N SER A 298 -3.51 -18.70 -27.43
CA SER A 298 -3.35 -18.82 -28.90
C SER A 298 -3.37 -20.26 -29.33
N SER A 299 -2.65 -21.13 -28.63
CA SER A 299 -2.63 -22.57 -28.91
C SER A 299 -3.98 -23.25 -28.67
N PHE A 300 -4.71 -22.83 -27.62
CA PHE A 300 -6.05 -23.32 -27.32
C PHE A 300 -7.08 -22.89 -28.36
N SER A 301 -6.98 -21.66 -28.86
CA SER A 301 -7.88 -21.12 -29.90
C SER A 301 -7.64 -21.75 -31.29
N ALA A 302 -6.42 -22.15 -31.58
CA ALA A 302 -6.08 -22.78 -32.87
C ALA A 302 -6.66 -24.19 -33.04
N ARG A 303 -7.21 -24.78 -31.96
CA ARG A 303 -7.80 -26.15 -31.98
C ARG A 303 -9.33 -26.15 -32.13
N LYS A 304 -9.95 -25.01 -32.04
CA LYS A 304 -11.39 -24.83 -32.29
C LYS A 304 -11.62 -24.37 -33.72
#